data_270b45c44ccb4b11a98ed40ee4d4b691
#
_entry.id   270b45c44ccb4b11a98ed40ee4d4b691
#
_cell.length_a   1.000
_cell.length_b   1.000
_cell.length_c   1.000
_cell.angle_alpha   90.00
_cell.angle_beta   90.00
_cell.angle_gamma   90.00
#
_symmetry.space_group_name_H-M   'P 1'
#
loop_
_entity.id
_entity.type
_entity.pdbx_description
1 polymer ?
#
loop_
_entity_poly.entity_id
_entity_poly.type
_entity_poly.pdbx_seq_one_letter_code
_entity_poly.pdbx_strand_id
1 'polypeptide(L)'
;STQGVSSAASDVYKRQIIIIVALLSGFSTIGFKITPILTSAGIVGVALAFGAQTLVKDVLAGLFIIFEDQYGVGDAVKINEVEGLVEDVGLRVTRIRDWNGAAWYLRNGEITKVGNVTQGWTTSFTDINVHALEDPNQVIRVIRKVLDNLEVEFEGTLLDKPLVLGVGDITGDTMTFQVMTKCIANQHNNVLRALRRECKDAFDAARIRRVF
;
A
#
# COMPACT_ATOMS: atom_id res chain seq x y z
N SER A 1 -27.94 23.85 13.42
CA SER A 1 -28.82 23.24 14.47
C SER A 1 -28.45 21.80 14.87
N THR A 2 -27.44 21.20 14.28
CA THR A 2 -26.99 19.80 14.60
C THR A 2 -26.15 19.72 15.89
N GLN A 3 -25.48 20.80 16.30
CA GLN A 3 -24.69 20.82 17.54
C GLN A 3 -25.55 20.76 18.82
N GLY A 4 -26.77 21.28 18.79
CA GLY A 4 -27.67 21.25 19.96
C GLY A 4 -28.26 19.87 20.26
N VAL A 5 -28.45 19.02 19.23
CA VAL A 5 -29.01 17.68 19.39
C VAL A 5 -27.97 16.71 19.94
N SER A 6 -26.71 16.84 19.54
CA SER A 6 -25.62 15.97 20.01
C SER A 6 -25.27 16.24 21.49
N SER A 7 -25.32 17.51 21.95
CA SER A 7 -25.09 17.85 23.36
C SER A 7 -26.22 17.37 24.25
N ALA A 8 -27.49 17.52 23.84
CA ALA A 8 -28.62 17.07 24.59
C ALA A 8 -28.65 15.51 24.76
N ALA A 9 -28.34 14.77 23.69
CA ALA A 9 -28.21 13.32 23.76
C ALA A 9 -27.08 12.88 24.71
N SER A 10 -25.90 13.51 24.61
CA SER A 10 -24.76 13.25 25.51
C SER A 10 -25.12 13.48 26.99
N ASP A 11 -25.89 14.53 27.28
CA ASP A 11 -26.28 14.86 28.66
C ASP A 11 -27.30 13.86 29.24
N VAL A 12 -28.17 13.29 28.41
CA VAL A 12 -29.10 12.23 28.85
C VAL A 12 -28.33 10.99 29.30
N TYR A 13 -27.36 10.51 28.53
CA TYR A 13 -26.55 9.33 28.90
C TYR A 13 -25.68 9.58 30.12
N LYS A 14 -25.08 10.75 30.27
CA LYS A 14 -24.33 11.13 31.48
C LYS A 14 -25.22 11.10 32.73
N ARG A 15 -26.39 11.71 32.66
CA ARG A 15 -27.38 11.67 33.79
C ARG A 15 -27.77 10.24 34.11
N GLN A 16 -28.04 9.39 33.12
CA GLN A 16 -28.40 8.01 33.33
C GLN A 16 -27.34 7.22 34.10
N ILE A 17 -26.06 7.39 33.69
CA ILE A 17 -24.93 6.75 34.38
C ILE A 17 -24.81 7.24 35.82
N ILE A 18 -24.92 8.55 36.06
CA ILE A 18 -24.83 9.13 37.39
C ILE A 18 -25.95 8.61 38.28
N ILE A 19 -27.18 8.52 37.76
CA ILE A 19 -28.33 7.99 38.50
C ILE A 19 -28.12 6.51 38.87
N ILE A 20 -27.62 5.70 37.91
CA ILE A 20 -27.34 4.26 38.16
C ILE A 20 -26.28 4.12 39.25
N VAL A 21 -25.18 4.88 39.19
CA VAL A 21 -24.13 4.83 40.21
C VAL A 21 -24.63 5.31 41.56
N ALA A 22 -25.44 6.38 41.60
CA ALA A 22 -26.01 6.90 42.84
C ALA A 22 -27.01 5.90 43.49
N LEU A 23 -27.83 5.24 42.70
CA LEU A 23 -28.75 4.19 43.17
C LEU A 23 -27.97 2.99 43.73
N LEU A 24 -26.96 2.48 43.02
CA LEU A 24 -26.16 1.37 43.50
C LEU A 24 -25.41 1.73 44.79
N SER A 25 -24.87 2.94 44.89
CA SER A 25 -24.22 3.43 46.12
C SER A 25 -25.22 3.53 47.28
N GLY A 26 -26.42 4.05 47.02
CA GLY A 26 -27.49 4.14 48.01
C GLY A 26 -27.93 2.75 48.54
N PHE A 27 -28.12 1.78 47.65
CA PHE A 27 -28.46 0.41 48.04
C PHE A 27 -27.34 -0.25 48.86
N SER A 28 -26.07 0.01 48.51
CA SER A 28 -24.91 -0.48 49.27
C SER A 28 -24.93 0.08 50.73
N THR A 29 -25.26 1.36 50.89
CA THR A 29 -25.27 2.03 52.19
C THR A 29 -26.40 1.47 53.10
N ILE A 30 -27.51 1.02 52.52
CA ILE A 30 -28.65 0.40 53.27
C ILE A 30 -28.39 -1.09 53.58
N GLY A 31 -27.23 -1.62 53.17
CA GLY A 31 -26.81 -3.00 53.46
C GLY A 31 -27.22 -4.05 52.41
N PHE A 32 -27.74 -3.62 51.24
CA PHE A 32 -28.00 -4.53 50.14
C PHE A 32 -26.67 -5.01 49.51
N LYS A 33 -26.56 -6.33 49.27
CA LYS A 33 -25.41 -6.92 48.58
C LYS A 33 -25.47 -6.61 47.11
N ILE A 34 -24.75 -5.56 46.68
CA ILE A 34 -24.65 -5.17 45.25
C ILE A 34 -23.66 -6.03 44.44
N THR A 35 -22.85 -6.86 45.11
CA THR A 35 -21.85 -7.72 44.47
C THR A 35 -22.42 -8.59 43.36
N PRO A 36 -23.55 -9.28 43.47
CA PRO A 36 -24.12 -10.09 42.39
C PRO A 36 -24.47 -9.25 41.15
N ILE A 37 -24.96 -8.02 41.36
CA ILE A 37 -25.33 -7.10 40.28
C ILE A 37 -24.06 -6.63 39.54
N LEU A 38 -23.02 -6.25 40.27
CA LEU A 38 -21.73 -5.86 39.69
C LEU A 38 -21.07 -7.01 38.96
N THR A 39 -21.12 -8.24 39.52
CA THR A 39 -20.55 -9.42 38.88
C THR A 39 -21.28 -9.74 37.57
N SER A 40 -22.61 -9.74 37.58
CA SER A 40 -23.37 -9.99 36.33
C SER A 40 -23.16 -8.90 35.28
N ALA A 41 -23.12 -7.62 35.69
CA ALA A 41 -22.81 -6.52 34.80
C ALA A 41 -21.38 -6.64 34.22
N GLY A 42 -20.41 -7.10 35.03
CA GLY A 42 -19.05 -7.37 34.59
C GLY A 42 -18.99 -8.47 33.53
N ILE A 43 -19.68 -9.58 33.72
CA ILE A 43 -19.78 -10.68 32.76
C ILE A 43 -20.38 -10.20 31.42
N VAL A 44 -21.48 -9.44 31.48
CA VAL A 44 -22.10 -8.85 30.30
C VAL A 44 -21.14 -7.86 29.61
N GLY A 45 -20.41 -7.05 30.38
CA GLY A 45 -19.41 -6.12 29.86
C GLY A 45 -18.29 -6.83 29.10
N VAL A 46 -17.77 -7.93 29.64
CA VAL A 46 -16.78 -8.77 29.00
C VAL A 46 -17.30 -9.38 27.68
N ALA A 47 -18.54 -9.90 27.70
CA ALA A 47 -19.16 -10.46 26.50
C ALA A 47 -19.32 -9.41 25.38
N LEU A 48 -19.76 -8.20 25.76
CA LEU A 48 -19.84 -7.06 24.82
C LEU A 48 -18.46 -6.63 24.29
N ALA A 49 -17.46 -6.62 25.16
CA ALA A 49 -16.08 -6.28 24.77
C ALA A 49 -15.52 -7.27 23.73
N PHE A 50 -15.73 -8.58 23.92
CA PHE A 50 -15.38 -9.59 22.92
C PHE A 50 -16.15 -9.41 21.61
N GLY A 51 -17.46 -9.07 21.69
CA GLY A 51 -18.27 -8.79 20.50
C GLY A 51 -17.82 -7.55 19.72
N ALA A 52 -17.28 -6.54 20.41
CA ALA A 52 -16.81 -5.29 19.80
C ALA A 52 -15.31 -5.29 19.45
N GLN A 53 -14.57 -6.34 19.76
CA GLN A 53 -13.12 -6.41 19.64
C GLN A 53 -12.62 -6.07 18.21
N THR A 54 -13.27 -6.61 17.18
CA THR A 54 -12.90 -6.36 15.79
C THR A 54 -13.12 -4.89 15.40
N LEU A 55 -14.20 -4.28 15.88
CA LEU A 55 -14.46 -2.87 15.62
C LEU A 55 -13.36 -1.96 16.22
N VAL A 56 -12.99 -2.23 17.46
CA VAL A 56 -11.89 -1.49 18.13
C VAL A 56 -10.58 -1.68 17.39
N LYS A 57 -10.26 -2.92 16.99
CA LYS A 57 -9.07 -3.22 16.20
C LYS A 57 -9.05 -2.46 14.87
N ASP A 58 -10.18 -2.43 14.15
CA ASP A 58 -10.29 -1.74 12.87
C ASP A 58 -10.04 -0.23 13.02
N VAL A 59 -10.67 0.38 14.04
CA VAL A 59 -10.55 1.83 14.30
C VAL A 59 -9.13 2.21 14.73
N LEU A 60 -8.51 1.44 15.61
CA LEU A 60 -7.14 1.69 16.02
C LEU A 60 -6.16 1.53 14.85
N ALA A 61 -6.33 0.48 14.04
CA ALA A 61 -5.50 0.30 12.84
C ALA A 61 -5.65 1.47 11.87
N GLY A 62 -6.89 1.92 11.60
CA GLY A 62 -7.13 3.08 10.74
C GLY A 62 -6.50 4.38 11.28
N LEU A 63 -6.56 4.58 12.59
CA LEU A 63 -5.90 5.72 13.23
C LEU A 63 -4.38 5.70 13.01
N PHE A 64 -3.73 4.54 13.19
CA PHE A 64 -2.29 4.40 12.97
C PHE A 64 -1.91 4.55 11.49
N ILE A 65 -2.70 4.00 10.56
CA ILE A 65 -2.48 4.18 9.11
C ILE A 65 -2.42 5.67 8.76
N ILE A 66 -3.37 6.46 9.28
CA ILE A 66 -3.44 7.91 9.02
C ILE A 66 -2.32 8.65 9.76
N PHE A 67 -2.06 8.31 11.02
CA PHE A 67 -1.08 9.01 11.86
C PHE A 67 0.37 8.77 11.40
N GLU A 68 0.67 7.55 10.92
CA GLU A 68 1.99 7.17 10.41
C GLU A 68 2.17 7.48 8.92
N ASP A 69 1.13 7.99 8.25
CA ASP A 69 1.13 8.31 6.82
C ASP A 69 1.60 7.12 5.95
N GLN A 70 1.10 5.91 6.29
CA GLN A 70 1.48 4.71 5.56
C GLN A 70 1.02 4.76 4.11
N TYR A 71 -0.16 5.30 3.85
CA TYR A 71 -0.70 5.63 2.53
C TYR A 71 -1.85 6.63 2.65
N GLY A 72 -2.09 7.38 1.58
CA GLY A 72 -3.16 8.36 1.47
C GLY A 72 -4.03 8.15 0.23
N VAL A 73 -5.06 8.97 0.11
CA VAL A 73 -5.92 9.00 -1.08
C VAL A 73 -5.10 9.41 -2.30
N GLY A 74 -5.17 8.61 -3.37
CA GLY A 74 -4.40 8.81 -4.60
C GLY A 74 -3.12 7.98 -4.67
N ASP A 75 -2.71 7.31 -3.59
CA ASP A 75 -1.58 6.39 -3.63
C ASP A 75 -1.93 5.08 -4.33
N ALA A 76 -0.99 4.57 -5.12
CA ALA A 76 -1.04 3.21 -5.61
C ALA A 76 -0.40 2.29 -4.57
N VAL A 77 -1.18 1.33 -4.09
CA VAL A 77 -0.78 0.44 -3.01
C VAL A 77 -1.04 -1.03 -3.35
N LYS A 78 -0.25 -1.87 -2.72
CA LYS A 78 -0.50 -3.31 -2.65
C LYS A 78 -0.78 -3.69 -1.20
N ILE A 79 -2.04 -4.01 -0.90
CA ILE A 79 -2.50 -4.38 0.43
C ILE A 79 -3.00 -5.81 0.38
N ASN A 80 -2.34 -6.69 1.15
CA ASN A 80 -2.58 -8.13 1.08
C ASN A 80 -2.43 -8.63 -0.38
N GLU A 81 -3.55 -9.04 -1.02
CA GLU A 81 -3.57 -9.53 -2.41
C GLU A 81 -4.17 -8.50 -3.40
N VAL A 82 -4.64 -7.35 -2.89
CA VAL A 82 -5.28 -6.30 -3.70
C VAL A 82 -4.26 -5.23 -4.05
N GLU A 83 -4.15 -4.93 -5.34
CA GLU A 83 -3.29 -3.86 -5.87
C GLU A 83 -4.14 -2.84 -6.63
N GLY A 84 -3.98 -1.56 -6.31
CA GLY A 84 -4.77 -0.51 -6.94
C GLY A 84 -4.56 0.86 -6.33
N LEU A 85 -5.43 1.79 -6.69
CA LEU A 85 -5.42 3.17 -6.23
C LEU A 85 -6.31 3.33 -4.99
N VAL A 86 -5.79 3.98 -3.96
CA VAL A 86 -6.56 4.32 -2.75
C VAL A 86 -7.54 5.44 -3.10
N GLU A 87 -8.83 5.18 -2.92
CA GLU A 87 -9.89 6.17 -3.14
C GLU A 87 -10.32 6.86 -1.85
N ASP A 88 -10.25 6.15 -0.73
CA ASP A 88 -10.68 6.67 0.57
C ASP A 88 -10.00 5.91 1.72
N VAL A 89 -9.63 6.64 2.76
CA VAL A 89 -9.04 6.09 3.98
C VAL A 89 -9.91 6.51 5.16
N GLY A 90 -10.83 5.63 5.55
CA GLY A 90 -11.67 5.81 6.73
C GLY A 90 -11.03 5.24 7.99
N LEU A 91 -11.59 5.56 9.15
CA LEU A 91 -11.12 5.01 10.44
C LEU A 91 -11.24 3.48 10.51
N ARG A 92 -12.26 2.89 9.90
CA ARG A 92 -12.52 1.45 9.98
C ARG A 92 -12.18 0.71 8.69
N VAL A 93 -12.35 1.36 7.55
CA VAL A 93 -12.29 0.73 6.22
C VAL A 93 -11.48 1.62 5.29
N THR A 94 -10.58 1.00 4.54
CA THR A 94 -9.89 1.61 3.40
C THR A 94 -10.54 1.12 2.12
N ARG A 95 -10.80 2.04 1.16
CA ARG A 95 -11.34 1.72 -0.15
C ARG A 95 -10.27 1.85 -1.23
N ILE A 96 -10.07 0.78 -1.99
CA ILE A 96 -9.11 0.69 -3.08
C ILE A 96 -9.86 0.35 -4.35
N ARG A 97 -9.48 0.98 -5.46
CA ARG A 97 -9.92 0.60 -6.80
C ARG A 97 -8.79 -0.13 -7.51
N ASP A 98 -9.03 -1.36 -7.88
CA ASP A 98 -8.06 -2.13 -8.64
C ASP A 98 -7.95 -1.67 -10.10
N TRP A 99 -6.96 -2.18 -10.82
CA TRP A 99 -6.70 -1.81 -12.20
C TRP A 99 -7.78 -2.30 -13.19
N ASN A 100 -8.68 -3.20 -12.75
CA ASN A 100 -9.83 -3.68 -13.50
C ASN A 100 -11.10 -2.86 -13.22
N GLY A 101 -11.03 -1.89 -12.29
CA GLY A 101 -12.11 -0.99 -11.92
C GLY A 101 -12.98 -1.49 -10.77
N ALA A 102 -12.67 -2.63 -10.14
CA ALA A 102 -13.40 -3.10 -8.97
C ALA A 102 -13.03 -2.29 -7.72
N ALA A 103 -14.02 -1.90 -6.93
CA ALA A 103 -13.82 -1.22 -5.66
C ALA A 103 -13.77 -2.24 -4.50
N TRP A 104 -12.64 -2.28 -3.80
CA TRP A 104 -12.39 -3.16 -2.67
C TRP A 104 -12.52 -2.39 -1.36
N TYR A 105 -13.26 -2.96 -0.41
CA TYR A 105 -13.45 -2.42 0.94
C TYR A 105 -12.70 -3.30 1.92
N LEU A 106 -11.54 -2.84 2.36
CA LEU A 106 -10.66 -3.57 3.28
C LEU A 106 -10.86 -3.06 4.70
N ARG A 107 -11.15 -3.95 5.64
CA ARG A 107 -11.18 -3.58 7.05
C ARG A 107 -9.77 -3.32 7.55
N ASN A 108 -9.54 -2.14 8.13
CA ASN A 108 -8.19 -1.71 8.52
C ASN A 108 -7.51 -2.70 9.47
N GLY A 109 -8.27 -3.32 10.38
CA GLY A 109 -7.75 -4.33 11.29
C GLY A 109 -7.32 -5.66 10.65
N GLU A 110 -7.64 -5.90 9.39
CA GLU A 110 -7.22 -7.08 8.61
C GLU A 110 -6.02 -6.80 7.71
N ILE A 111 -5.59 -5.54 7.63
CA ILE A 111 -4.41 -5.13 6.87
C ILE A 111 -3.17 -5.53 7.68
N THR A 112 -2.43 -6.53 7.18
CA THR A 112 -1.22 -7.04 7.85
C THR A 112 0.06 -6.52 7.25
N LYS A 113 0.03 -6.16 5.97
CA LYS A 113 1.17 -5.57 5.27
C LYS A 113 0.68 -4.66 4.15
N VAL A 114 1.41 -3.58 3.97
CA VAL A 114 1.17 -2.58 2.92
C VAL A 114 2.46 -2.38 2.13
N GLY A 115 2.35 -2.38 0.80
CA GLY A 115 3.38 -1.88 -0.11
C GLY A 115 2.87 -0.61 -0.76
N ASN A 116 3.42 0.55 -0.45
CA ASN A 116 3.12 1.79 -1.14
C ASN A 116 4.11 1.95 -2.30
N VAL A 117 3.61 1.98 -3.55
CA VAL A 117 4.45 2.10 -4.76
C VAL A 117 4.55 3.53 -5.28
N THR A 118 3.87 4.47 -4.63
CA THR A 118 3.90 5.91 -4.95
C THR A 118 4.76 6.72 -4.00
N GLN A 119 5.15 6.17 -2.85
CA GLN A 119 6.05 6.84 -1.91
C GLN A 119 7.52 6.55 -2.24
N GLY A 120 8.34 7.61 -2.22
CA GLY A 120 9.79 7.51 -2.33
C GLY A 120 10.27 7.22 -3.76
N TRP A 121 10.84 6.07 -3.98
CA TRP A 121 11.47 5.67 -5.24
C TRP A 121 11.13 4.23 -5.62
N THR A 122 11.27 3.95 -6.91
CA THR A 122 11.06 2.59 -7.45
C THR A 122 12.30 2.14 -8.18
N THR A 123 12.80 0.94 -7.85
CA THR A 123 13.81 0.24 -8.65
C THR A 123 13.12 -0.80 -9.52
N SER A 124 13.42 -0.76 -10.80
CA SER A 124 12.88 -1.72 -11.78
C SER A 124 14.02 -2.50 -12.43
N PHE A 125 13.83 -3.80 -12.54
CA PHE A 125 14.69 -4.70 -13.31
C PHE A 125 13.97 -5.03 -14.61
N THR A 126 14.63 -4.83 -15.73
CA THR A 126 14.07 -5.09 -17.06
C THR A 126 14.95 -6.07 -17.80
N ASP A 127 14.35 -7.13 -18.26
CA ASP A 127 15.01 -8.12 -19.08
C ASP A 127 14.94 -7.72 -20.56
N ILE A 128 16.09 -7.76 -21.23
CA ILE A 128 16.26 -7.47 -22.65
C ILE A 128 16.78 -8.73 -23.33
N ASN A 129 15.95 -9.31 -24.20
CA ASN A 129 16.22 -10.58 -24.84
C ASN A 129 16.82 -10.36 -26.25
N VAL A 130 17.96 -11.01 -26.50
CA VAL A 130 18.60 -11.08 -27.81
C VAL A 130 18.91 -12.53 -28.16
N HIS A 131 19.25 -12.78 -29.43
CA HIS A 131 19.62 -14.12 -29.86
C HIS A 131 20.97 -14.55 -29.24
N ALA A 132 21.07 -15.79 -28.78
CA ALA A 132 22.24 -16.31 -28.05
C ALA A 132 23.54 -16.31 -28.88
N LEU A 133 23.48 -16.21 -30.22
CA LEU A 133 24.64 -16.13 -31.09
C LEU A 133 25.23 -14.70 -31.22
N GLU A 134 24.61 -13.69 -30.62
CA GLU A 134 25.12 -12.33 -30.63
C GLU A 134 26.31 -12.15 -29.68
N ASP A 135 27.24 -11.26 -30.01
CA ASP A 135 28.36 -10.94 -29.10
C ASP A 135 27.88 -10.15 -27.88
N PRO A 136 27.99 -10.72 -26.65
CA PRO A 136 27.54 -10.07 -25.43
C PRO A 136 28.16 -8.68 -25.21
N ASN A 137 29.45 -8.51 -25.60
CA ASN A 137 30.13 -7.23 -25.43
C ASN A 137 29.59 -6.16 -26.40
N GLN A 138 29.19 -6.55 -27.59
CA GLN A 138 28.56 -5.64 -28.56
C GLN A 138 27.17 -5.21 -28.00
N VAL A 139 26.38 -6.15 -27.53
CA VAL A 139 25.04 -5.88 -26.96
C VAL A 139 25.16 -4.93 -25.78
N ILE A 140 26.06 -5.20 -24.82
CA ILE A 140 26.29 -4.33 -23.67
C ILE A 140 26.67 -2.91 -24.08
N ARG A 141 27.54 -2.75 -25.09
CA ARG A 141 27.91 -1.42 -25.59
C ARG A 141 26.73 -0.65 -26.17
N VAL A 142 25.84 -1.35 -26.90
CA VAL A 142 24.62 -0.74 -27.45
C VAL A 142 23.67 -0.35 -26.36
N ILE A 143 23.41 -1.24 -25.39
CA ILE A 143 22.54 -0.94 -24.24
C ILE A 143 23.08 0.25 -23.45
N ARG A 144 24.39 0.33 -23.17
CA ARG A 144 24.99 1.47 -22.46
C ARG A 144 24.74 2.80 -23.16
N LYS A 145 24.85 2.85 -24.48
CA LYS A 145 24.55 4.07 -25.26
C LYS A 145 23.08 4.48 -25.12
N VAL A 146 22.17 3.50 -25.12
CA VAL A 146 20.75 3.74 -24.90
C VAL A 146 20.52 4.29 -23.48
N LEU A 147 21.19 3.71 -22.47
CA LEU A 147 21.07 4.17 -21.09
C LEU A 147 21.63 5.58 -20.88
N ASP A 148 22.72 5.94 -21.54
CA ASP A 148 23.28 7.29 -21.51
C ASP A 148 22.29 8.31 -22.12
N ASN A 149 21.58 7.97 -23.20
CA ASN A 149 20.54 8.81 -23.79
C ASN A 149 19.32 8.92 -22.86
N LEU A 150 18.91 7.80 -22.28
CA LEU A 150 17.79 7.73 -21.35
C LEU A 150 18.03 8.59 -20.10
N GLU A 151 19.28 8.64 -19.61
CA GLU A 151 19.68 9.48 -18.48
C GLU A 151 19.44 10.97 -18.79
N VAL A 152 19.71 11.40 -20.03
CA VAL A 152 19.45 12.78 -20.48
C VAL A 152 17.97 13.04 -20.69
N GLU A 153 17.24 12.12 -21.34
CA GLU A 153 15.79 12.28 -21.61
C GLU A 153 14.98 12.34 -20.29
N PHE A 154 15.38 11.58 -19.29
CA PHE A 154 14.69 11.48 -18.00
C PHE A 154 15.46 12.14 -16.85
N GLU A 155 16.23 13.21 -17.15
CA GLU A 155 16.92 13.99 -16.13
C GLU A 155 15.91 14.49 -15.05
N GLY A 156 16.25 14.30 -13.78
CA GLY A 156 15.35 14.60 -12.65
C GLY A 156 14.28 13.56 -12.36
N THR A 157 14.04 12.61 -13.26
CA THR A 157 13.16 11.46 -13.03
C THR A 157 13.95 10.23 -12.57
N LEU A 158 15.10 9.99 -13.18
CA LEU A 158 16.07 8.98 -12.74
C LEU A 158 16.81 9.50 -11.52
N LEU A 159 16.83 8.70 -10.44
CA LEU A 159 17.50 9.04 -9.19
C LEU A 159 18.95 8.54 -9.15
N ASP A 160 19.22 7.47 -9.88
CA ASP A 160 20.55 6.89 -10.04
C ASP A 160 20.80 6.62 -11.52
N LYS A 161 22.09 6.57 -11.90
CA LYS A 161 22.48 6.20 -13.26
C LYS A 161 21.98 4.80 -13.60
N PRO A 162 21.23 4.62 -14.72
CA PRO A 162 20.77 3.31 -15.13
C PRO A 162 21.97 2.40 -15.43
N LEU A 163 21.85 1.13 -15.05
CA LEU A 163 22.96 0.18 -15.12
C LEU A 163 22.57 -1.10 -15.84
N VAL A 164 23.40 -1.53 -16.80
CA VAL A 164 23.33 -2.88 -17.34
C VAL A 164 24.13 -3.82 -16.45
N LEU A 165 23.45 -4.81 -15.84
CA LEU A 165 24.05 -5.77 -14.90
C LEU A 165 24.85 -6.86 -15.63
N GLY A 166 24.57 -7.06 -16.93
CA GLY A 166 25.21 -8.07 -17.75
C GLY A 166 24.25 -9.16 -18.21
N VAL A 167 24.80 -10.30 -18.61
CA VAL A 167 24.01 -11.47 -19.01
C VAL A 167 23.45 -12.12 -17.74
N GLY A 168 22.13 -12.14 -17.63
CA GLY A 168 21.42 -12.77 -16.51
C GLY A 168 21.17 -14.25 -16.74
N ASP A 169 20.79 -14.63 -17.98
CA ASP A 169 20.50 -16.02 -18.34
C ASP A 169 20.73 -16.29 -19.84
N ILE A 170 20.99 -17.55 -20.17
CA ILE A 170 21.06 -18.01 -21.56
C ILE A 170 20.26 -19.33 -21.63
N THR A 171 19.11 -19.26 -22.27
CA THR A 171 18.20 -20.41 -22.41
C THR A 171 17.83 -20.63 -23.87
N GLY A 172 18.25 -21.78 -24.44
CA GLY A 172 18.03 -22.07 -25.85
C GLY A 172 18.67 -21.05 -26.76
N ASP A 173 17.89 -20.41 -27.61
CA ASP A 173 18.34 -19.38 -28.55
C ASP A 173 18.29 -17.95 -27.98
N THR A 174 17.98 -17.79 -26.69
CA THR A 174 17.79 -16.50 -26.04
C THR A 174 18.89 -16.23 -25.03
N MET A 175 19.50 -15.06 -25.13
CA MET A 175 20.40 -14.49 -24.14
C MET A 175 19.72 -13.26 -23.53
N THR A 176 19.53 -13.26 -22.21
CA THR A 176 18.83 -12.23 -21.46
C THR A 176 19.81 -11.31 -20.77
N PHE A 177 19.70 -10.01 -21.04
CA PHE A 177 20.44 -8.96 -20.32
C PHE A 177 19.50 -8.28 -19.32
N GLN A 178 20.01 -8.06 -18.11
CA GLN A 178 19.25 -7.38 -17.07
C GLN A 178 19.71 -5.92 -16.94
N VAL A 179 18.76 -5.01 -17.00
CA VAL A 179 18.97 -3.57 -16.81
C VAL A 179 18.23 -3.13 -15.55
N MET A 180 18.95 -2.43 -14.69
CA MET A 180 18.40 -1.83 -13.48
C MET A 180 18.22 -0.33 -13.69
N THR A 181 17.03 0.17 -13.36
CA THR A 181 16.71 1.61 -13.34
C THR A 181 16.10 1.96 -12.00
N LYS A 182 16.48 3.11 -11.43
CA LYS A 182 15.90 3.65 -10.20
C LYS A 182 15.35 5.05 -10.49
N CYS A 183 14.08 5.24 -10.26
CA CYS A 183 13.39 6.49 -10.58
C CYS A 183 12.47 6.92 -9.45
N ILE A 184 12.01 8.17 -9.52
CA ILE A 184 10.96 8.67 -8.63
C ILE A 184 9.71 7.81 -8.78
N ALA A 185 8.98 7.69 -7.69
CA ALA A 185 7.77 6.87 -7.66
C ALA A 185 6.80 7.26 -8.79
N ASN A 186 6.05 6.27 -9.28
CA ASN A 186 5.01 6.44 -10.32
C ASN A 186 5.52 6.76 -11.74
N GLN A 187 6.83 6.91 -11.97
CA GLN A 187 7.41 7.19 -13.31
C GLN A 187 8.08 5.98 -13.95
N HIS A 188 8.24 4.89 -13.22
CA HIS A 188 8.94 3.69 -13.69
C HIS A 188 8.40 3.13 -15.01
N ASN A 189 7.08 3.12 -15.20
CA ASN A 189 6.46 2.61 -16.43
C ASN A 189 6.83 3.44 -17.67
N ASN A 190 6.94 4.76 -17.52
CA ASN A 190 7.33 5.65 -18.61
C ASN A 190 8.79 5.41 -19.01
N VAL A 191 9.67 5.31 -18.02
CA VAL A 191 11.11 4.99 -18.22
C VAL A 191 11.27 3.63 -18.90
N LEU A 192 10.54 2.59 -18.43
CA LEU A 192 10.61 1.26 -19.01
C LEU A 192 10.10 1.18 -20.46
N ARG A 193 9.05 1.93 -20.78
CA ARG A 193 8.52 2.00 -22.16
C ARG A 193 9.53 2.68 -23.09
N ALA A 194 10.13 3.79 -22.65
CA ALA A 194 11.19 4.47 -23.39
C ALA A 194 12.41 3.57 -23.59
N LEU A 195 12.90 2.92 -22.52
CA LEU A 195 14.01 1.97 -22.58
C LEU A 195 13.77 0.87 -23.63
N ARG A 196 12.58 0.24 -23.61
CA ARG A 196 12.25 -0.82 -24.57
C ARG A 196 12.21 -0.31 -26.01
N ARG A 197 11.65 0.89 -26.24
CA ARG A 197 11.60 1.53 -27.56
C ARG A 197 13.02 1.83 -28.07
N GLU A 198 13.83 2.50 -27.26
CA GLU A 198 15.18 2.89 -27.67
C GLU A 198 16.10 1.69 -27.86
N CYS A 199 16.01 0.67 -26.99
CA CYS A 199 16.75 -0.57 -27.19
C CYS A 199 16.36 -1.25 -28.51
N LYS A 200 15.05 -1.25 -28.84
CA LYS A 200 14.59 -1.78 -30.14
C LYS A 200 15.26 -1.07 -31.29
N ASP A 201 15.21 0.24 -31.32
CA ASP A 201 15.72 1.04 -32.44
C ASP A 201 17.26 0.94 -32.55
N ALA A 202 17.95 0.92 -31.41
CA ALA A 202 19.42 0.75 -31.36
C ALA A 202 19.86 -0.65 -31.83
N PHE A 203 19.12 -1.70 -31.48
CA PHE A 203 19.43 -3.07 -31.93
C PHE A 203 19.18 -3.24 -33.44
N ASP A 204 18.09 -2.67 -33.95
CA ASP A 204 17.82 -2.68 -35.39
C ASP A 204 18.94 -1.95 -36.17
N ALA A 205 19.42 -0.80 -35.69
CA ALA A 205 20.54 -0.07 -36.28
C ALA A 205 21.88 -0.84 -36.21
N ALA A 206 22.11 -1.56 -35.11
CA ALA A 206 23.30 -2.37 -34.89
C ALA A 206 23.22 -3.77 -35.53
N ARG A 207 22.08 -4.13 -36.17
CA ARG A 207 21.77 -5.45 -36.74
C ARG A 207 21.87 -6.59 -35.73
N ILE A 208 21.52 -6.33 -34.47
CA ILE A 208 21.45 -7.33 -33.42
C ILE A 208 20.10 -8.02 -33.51
N ARG A 209 20.13 -9.37 -33.58
CA ARG A 209 18.91 -10.19 -33.67
C ARG A 209 18.26 -10.29 -32.31
N ARG A 210 16.95 -10.01 -32.26
CA ARG A 210 16.12 -10.16 -31.08
C ARG A 210 15.34 -11.47 -31.14
N VAL A 211 15.01 -11.99 -29.96
CA VAL A 211 14.08 -13.10 -29.80
C VAL A 211 12.75 -12.55 -29.25
N PHE A 212 11.65 -12.93 -29.84
CA PHE A 212 10.31 -12.50 -29.47
C PHE A 212 9.63 -13.52 -28.58
#